data_fd23e08d6c51a57e09d7d9864b12e7a7
#
_entry.id   fd23e08d6c51a57e09d7d9864b12e7a7
#
_cell.length_a   1.000
_cell.length_b   1.000
_cell.length_c   1.000
_cell.angle_alpha   90.00
_cell.angle_beta   90.00
_cell.angle_gamma   90.00
#
_symmetry.space_group_name_H-M   'P 1'
#
loop_
_entity.id
_entity.type
_entity.pdbx_description
1 polymer ?
#
loop_
_entity_poly.entity_id
_entity_poly.type
_entity_poly.pdbx_seq_one_letter_code
_entity_poly.pdbx_strand_id
1 'polypeptide(L)'
;MSFEIALRSHDRIGLSTRMAKQSAGLLMYRHLTNGLEVLLVHPGGPFWKKRDLGVWTIPKGLVEAGEDLFHTACREFAEETGLSSQGPYLELPEIKQSSKRVKAWAFEGDCDPTTIRSNTFEMEWPPKSGKLQTFPEVDRARWFAPEMAQRYILKAQIPLLKSLQQQIDHLTPFD
;
A
#
# COMPACT_ATOMS: atom_id res chain seq x y z
N MET A 1 -23.01 58.52 31.80
CA MET A 1 -23.22 58.10 30.42
C MET A 1 -22.06 57.24 30.03
N SER A 2 -22.22 55.93 30.11
CA SER A 2 -21.14 54.96 29.82
C SER A 2 -21.40 54.44 28.41
N PHE A 3 -20.38 54.56 27.54
CA PHE A 3 -20.38 53.95 26.22
C PHE A 3 -19.75 52.56 26.30
N GLU A 4 -20.54 51.52 26.18
CA GLU A 4 -20.09 50.14 26.00
C GLU A 4 -19.67 49.96 24.54
N ILE A 5 -18.37 49.67 24.33
CA ILE A 5 -17.85 49.28 23.03
C ILE A 5 -17.97 47.77 22.92
N ALA A 6 -18.85 47.30 22.06
CA ALA A 6 -18.99 45.88 21.72
C ALA A 6 -17.76 45.42 20.90
N LEU A 7 -16.95 44.58 21.49
CA LEU A 7 -15.92 43.82 20.79
C LEU A 7 -16.58 42.75 19.91
N ARG A 8 -16.55 42.96 18.61
CA ARG A 8 -16.91 41.92 17.63
C ARG A 8 -15.84 40.87 17.65
N SER A 9 -16.21 39.66 18.04
CA SER A 9 -15.42 38.46 17.90
C SER A 9 -15.19 38.19 16.41
N HIS A 10 -13.91 38.25 16.00
CA HIS A 10 -13.51 37.80 14.67
C HIS A 10 -13.62 36.30 14.63
N ASP A 11 -14.51 35.80 13.80
CA ASP A 11 -14.59 34.39 13.39
C ASP A 11 -13.23 33.96 12.84
N ARG A 12 -12.55 33.13 13.59
CA ARG A 12 -11.42 32.36 13.08
C ARG A 12 -11.98 31.35 12.08
N ILE A 13 -11.91 31.68 10.81
CA ILE A 13 -12.06 30.74 9.72
C ILE A 13 -10.93 29.72 9.88
N GLY A 14 -11.23 28.62 10.56
CA GLY A 14 -10.33 27.47 10.63
C GLY A 14 -10.23 26.87 9.23
N LEU A 15 -9.20 27.22 8.48
CA LEU A 15 -8.78 26.45 7.33
C LEU A 15 -8.30 25.10 7.86
N SER A 16 -9.22 24.16 7.99
CA SER A 16 -8.89 22.74 8.11
C SER A 16 -8.23 22.32 6.79
N THR A 17 -6.94 22.48 6.71
CA THR A 17 -6.15 21.81 5.68
C THR A 17 -6.34 20.31 5.88
N ARG A 18 -7.21 19.72 5.08
CA ARG A 18 -7.46 18.29 5.06
C ARG A 18 -6.15 17.61 4.66
N MET A 19 -5.33 17.26 5.63
CA MET A 19 -4.07 16.57 5.39
C MET A 19 -4.36 15.32 4.55
N ALA A 20 -3.57 15.16 3.46
CA ALA A 20 -3.72 13.99 2.61
C ALA A 20 -3.50 12.73 3.47
N LYS A 21 -4.40 11.76 3.36
CA LYS A 21 -4.26 10.48 4.07
C LYS A 21 -2.92 9.84 3.67
N GLN A 22 -2.18 9.40 4.67
CA GLN A 22 -0.94 8.66 4.46
C GLN A 22 -1.19 7.16 4.52
N SER A 23 -0.50 6.43 3.65
CA SER A 23 -0.40 4.97 3.67
C SER A 23 1.07 4.58 3.64
N ALA A 24 1.37 3.41 4.14
CA ALA A 24 2.70 2.84 4.10
C ALA A 24 2.64 1.36 3.71
N GLY A 25 3.67 0.85 3.04
CA GLY A 25 3.68 -0.53 2.58
C GLY A 25 5.08 -1.08 2.31
N LEU A 26 5.14 -2.40 2.13
CA LEU A 26 6.37 -3.12 1.82
C LEU A 26 6.25 -3.82 0.46
N LEU A 27 7.33 -3.75 -0.31
CA LEU A 27 7.51 -4.50 -1.55
C LEU A 27 8.54 -5.62 -1.31
N MET A 28 8.07 -6.85 -1.18
CA MET A 28 8.98 -8.00 -1.11
C MET A 28 9.47 -8.35 -2.51
N TYR A 29 10.78 -8.60 -2.63
CA TYR A 29 11.40 -9.05 -3.87
C TYR A 29 12.30 -10.27 -3.60
N ARG A 30 12.61 -11.01 -4.65
CA ARG A 30 13.57 -12.10 -4.60
C ARG A 30 14.43 -12.16 -5.86
N HIS A 31 15.63 -12.68 -5.72
CA HIS A 31 16.51 -13.00 -6.83
C HIS A 31 16.38 -14.47 -7.20
N LEU A 32 16.23 -14.72 -8.48
CA LEU A 32 16.31 -16.05 -9.08
C LEU A 32 17.47 -16.09 -10.07
N THR A 33 17.85 -17.28 -10.51
CA THR A 33 18.89 -17.45 -11.54
C THR A 33 18.57 -16.73 -12.85
N ASN A 34 17.30 -16.50 -13.13
CA ASN A 34 16.79 -15.84 -14.33
C ASN A 34 16.34 -14.38 -14.11
N GLY A 35 16.62 -13.80 -12.94
CA GLY A 35 16.37 -12.39 -12.67
C GLY A 35 15.61 -12.09 -11.39
N LEU A 36 15.16 -10.86 -11.29
CA LEU A 36 14.39 -10.32 -10.16
C LEU A 36 12.89 -10.65 -10.29
N GLU A 37 12.27 -10.97 -9.17
CA GLU A 37 10.80 -11.01 -9.07
C GLU A 37 10.32 -10.18 -7.87
N VAL A 38 9.13 -9.62 -7.99
CA VAL A 38 8.44 -8.87 -6.93
C VAL A 38 7.13 -9.53 -6.57
N LEU A 39 6.78 -9.54 -5.29
CA LEU A 39 5.50 -10.04 -4.80
C LEU A 39 4.46 -8.92 -4.85
N LEU A 40 3.37 -9.16 -5.56
CA LEU A 40 2.20 -8.31 -5.55
C LEU A 40 0.99 -9.06 -5.00
N VAL A 41 0.06 -8.31 -4.42
CA VAL A 41 -1.20 -8.83 -3.89
C VAL A 41 -2.38 -8.28 -4.68
N HIS A 42 -3.40 -9.11 -4.84
CA HIS A 42 -4.63 -8.73 -5.52
C HIS A 42 -5.69 -8.37 -4.47
N PRO A 43 -6.36 -7.23 -4.60
CA PRO A 43 -7.39 -6.83 -3.66
C PRO A 43 -8.56 -7.80 -3.67
N GLY A 44 -9.01 -8.17 -2.49
CA GLY A 44 -10.18 -9.03 -2.31
C GLY A 44 -11.51 -8.29 -2.48
N GLY A 45 -12.57 -9.05 -2.33
CA GLY A 45 -13.92 -8.54 -2.45
C GLY A 45 -14.50 -8.59 -3.87
N PRO A 46 -15.83 -8.41 -3.97
CA PRO A 46 -16.57 -8.72 -5.19
C PRO A 46 -16.29 -7.75 -6.35
N PHE A 47 -15.85 -6.52 -6.07
CA PHE A 47 -15.58 -5.52 -7.11
C PHE A 47 -14.32 -5.82 -7.92
N TRP A 48 -13.38 -6.57 -7.35
CA TRP A 48 -12.08 -6.86 -7.96
C TRP A 48 -11.98 -8.25 -8.56
N LYS A 49 -12.87 -9.18 -8.17
CA LYS A 49 -12.83 -10.59 -8.53
C LYS A 49 -12.62 -10.90 -10.02
N LYS A 50 -13.14 -10.04 -10.91
CA LYS A 50 -13.05 -10.20 -12.36
C LYS A 50 -12.03 -9.25 -13.01
N ARG A 51 -11.27 -8.50 -12.21
CA ARG A 51 -10.24 -7.58 -12.69
C ARG A 51 -8.87 -8.16 -12.40
N ASP A 52 -7.93 -7.92 -13.28
CA ASP A 52 -6.58 -8.45 -13.15
C ASP A 52 -5.52 -7.41 -13.52
N LEU A 53 -5.52 -6.87 -14.72
CA LEU A 53 -4.56 -5.86 -15.15
C LEU A 53 -4.78 -4.51 -14.44
N GLY A 54 -3.70 -3.92 -13.91
CA GLY A 54 -3.70 -2.58 -13.33
C GLY A 54 -4.42 -2.46 -11.99
N VAL A 55 -4.65 -3.58 -11.27
CA VAL A 55 -5.34 -3.59 -9.98
C VAL A 55 -4.52 -4.17 -8.83
N TRP A 56 -3.46 -4.89 -9.14
CA TRP A 56 -2.55 -5.42 -8.13
C TRP A 56 -1.80 -4.31 -7.42
N THR A 57 -1.34 -4.56 -6.22
CA THR A 57 -0.71 -3.56 -5.35
C THR A 57 0.40 -4.21 -4.52
N ILE A 58 1.30 -3.38 -3.99
CA ILE A 58 2.12 -3.82 -2.86
C ILE A 58 1.22 -3.95 -1.62
N PRO A 59 1.51 -4.86 -0.67
CA PRO A 59 0.88 -4.86 0.65
C PRO A 59 1.07 -3.50 1.33
N LYS A 60 -0.02 -2.83 1.71
CA LYS A 60 0.00 -1.47 2.28
C LYS A 60 -1.34 -1.07 2.87
N GLY A 61 -1.33 -0.22 3.86
CA GLY A 61 -2.55 0.35 4.39
C GLY A 61 -2.38 1.73 5.00
N LEU A 62 -3.42 2.19 5.66
CA LEU A 62 -3.48 3.53 6.23
C LEU A 62 -2.62 3.60 7.51
N VAL A 63 -1.95 4.73 7.65
CA VAL A 63 -1.25 5.08 8.90
C VAL A 63 -2.28 5.46 9.95
N GLU A 64 -2.22 4.80 11.10
CA GLU A 64 -3.07 5.12 12.24
C GLU A 64 -2.53 6.35 13.01
N ALA A 65 -3.38 6.95 13.84
CA ALA A 65 -2.99 8.13 14.60
C ALA A 65 -1.82 7.83 15.53
N GLY A 66 -0.70 8.56 15.35
CA GLY A 66 0.52 8.40 16.14
C GLY A 66 1.41 7.23 15.72
N GLU A 67 1.06 6.50 14.66
CA GLU A 67 1.87 5.40 14.14
C GLU A 67 3.00 5.93 13.24
N ASP A 68 4.16 5.30 13.33
CA ASP A 68 5.29 5.55 12.44
C ASP A 68 5.05 4.89 11.08
N LEU A 69 5.48 5.55 9.99
CA LEU A 69 5.27 5.06 8.62
C LEU A 69 5.88 3.68 8.35
N PHE A 70 7.09 3.44 8.86
CA PHE A 70 7.75 2.16 8.64
C PHE A 70 7.09 1.04 9.47
N HIS A 71 6.70 1.36 10.71
CA HIS A 71 5.94 0.42 11.53
C HIS A 71 4.60 0.07 10.89
N THR A 72 3.87 1.07 10.37
CA THR A 72 2.66 0.83 9.56
C THR A 72 2.93 -0.12 8.39
N ALA A 73 4.02 0.09 7.63
CA ALA A 73 4.35 -0.74 6.49
C ALA A 73 4.57 -2.22 6.88
N CYS A 74 5.27 -2.46 8.01
CA CYS A 74 5.48 -3.80 8.54
C CYS A 74 4.18 -4.45 9.04
N ARG A 75 3.34 -3.71 9.76
CA ARG A 75 2.04 -4.17 10.25
C ARG A 75 1.11 -4.55 9.10
N GLU A 76 0.95 -3.66 8.13
CA GLU A 76 0.09 -3.90 6.97
C GLU A 76 0.57 -5.08 6.12
N PHE A 77 1.89 -5.23 5.96
CA PHE A 77 2.45 -6.40 5.28
C PHE A 77 2.07 -7.69 6.00
N ALA A 78 2.18 -7.73 7.32
CA ALA A 78 1.81 -8.90 8.12
C ALA A 78 0.29 -9.16 8.07
N GLU A 79 -0.55 -8.16 8.12
CA GLU A 79 -2.02 -8.26 8.07
C GLU A 79 -2.52 -8.73 6.70
N GLU A 80 -1.92 -8.24 5.61
CA GLU A 80 -2.33 -8.59 4.25
C GLU A 80 -1.70 -9.88 3.73
N THR A 81 -0.61 -10.37 4.33
CA THR A 81 0.08 -11.57 3.85
C THR A 81 0.16 -12.73 4.86
N GLY A 82 0.05 -12.44 6.15
CA GLY A 82 0.33 -13.39 7.22
C GLY A 82 1.82 -13.64 7.44
N LEU A 83 2.71 -12.89 6.78
CA LEU A 83 4.15 -13.04 6.85
C LEU A 83 4.79 -11.91 7.66
N SER A 84 5.95 -12.18 8.26
CA SER A 84 6.82 -11.17 8.84
C SER A 84 7.89 -10.73 7.84
N SER A 85 8.23 -9.44 7.86
CA SER A 85 9.34 -8.92 7.06
C SER A 85 10.64 -8.88 7.86
N GLN A 86 11.76 -9.05 7.18
CA GLN A 86 13.11 -8.94 7.77
C GLN A 86 13.99 -8.11 6.85
N GLY A 87 14.71 -7.13 7.43
CA GLY A 87 15.65 -6.31 6.68
C GLY A 87 16.92 -7.05 6.25
N PRO A 88 17.77 -6.40 5.46
CA PRO A 88 17.80 -4.95 5.24
C PRO A 88 16.65 -4.44 4.36
N TYR A 89 16.29 -3.15 4.58
CA TYR A 89 15.22 -2.50 3.83
C TYR A 89 15.79 -1.40 2.93
N LEU A 90 15.31 -1.35 1.70
CA LEU A 90 15.61 -0.30 0.73
C LEU A 90 14.45 0.71 0.74
N GLU A 91 14.76 1.96 1.00
CA GLU A 91 13.76 3.02 0.97
C GLU A 91 13.36 3.33 -0.47
N LEU A 92 12.04 3.34 -0.73
CA LEU A 92 11.46 3.68 -2.03
C LEU A 92 10.87 5.11 -1.99
N PRO A 93 10.70 5.76 -3.15
CA PRO A 93 10.12 7.10 -3.21
C PRO A 93 8.69 7.11 -2.68
N GLU A 94 8.30 8.24 -2.06
CA GLU A 94 6.89 8.49 -1.79
C GLU A 94 6.15 8.78 -3.10
N ILE A 95 4.99 8.16 -3.28
CA ILE A 95 4.14 8.34 -4.44
C ILE A 95 2.77 8.90 -4.06
N LYS A 96 2.10 9.54 -5.02
CA LYS A 96 0.71 9.96 -4.89
C LYS A 96 -0.19 8.91 -5.55
N GLN A 97 -1.11 8.36 -4.78
CA GLN A 97 -2.12 7.41 -5.27
C GLN A 97 -3.52 7.95 -4.94
N SER A 98 -4.21 8.49 -5.94
CA SER A 98 -5.49 9.18 -5.75
C SER A 98 -5.36 10.34 -4.73
N SER A 99 -6.12 10.34 -3.65
CA SER A 99 -6.08 11.34 -2.58
C SER A 99 -5.10 11.02 -1.45
N LYS A 100 -4.30 9.96 -1.59
CA LYS A 100 -3.37 9.47 -0.55
C LYS A 100 -1.92 9.65 -1.01
N ARG A 101 -1.01 9.75 -0.03
CA ARG A 101 0.42 9.57 -0.23
C ARG A 101 0.78 8.17 0.26
N VAL A 102 1.62 7.47 -0.48
CA VAL A 102 2.09 6.14 -0.12
C VAL A 102 3.61 6.17 0.01
N LYS A 103 4.11 5.90 1.19
CA LYS A 103 5.53 5.65 1.46
C LYS A 103 5.77 4.15 1.45
N ALA A 104 6.87 3.71 0.83
CA ALA A 104 7.16 2.29 0.74
C ALA A 104 8.65 2.00 0.97
N TRP A 105 8.92 0.76 1.35
CA TRP A 105 10.25 0.16 1.42
C TRP A 105 10.23 -1.19 0.72
N ALA A 106 11.38 -1.62 0.23
CA ALA A 106 11.54 -2.95 -0.32
C ALA A 106 12.46 -3.79 0.58
N PHE A 107 12.27 -5.09 0.59
CA PHE A 107 13.14 -6.03 1.28
C PHE A 107 13.21 -7.35 0.51
N GLU A 108 14.34 -8.04 0.65
CA GLU A 108 14.51 -9.35 0.06
C GLU A 108 13.86 -10.43 0.92
N GLY A 109 13.11 -11.32 0.29
CA GLY A 109 12.47 -12.44 0.95
C GLY A 109 11.86 -13.40 -0.04
N ASP A 110 11.44 -14.55 0.42
CA ASP A 110 10.78 -15.56 -0.39
C ASP A 110 9.59 -16.18 0.35
N CYS A 111 8.58 -16.58 -0.39
CA CYS A 111 7.43 -17.28 0.15
C CYS A 111 6.70 -18.06 -0.94
N ASP A 112 5.92 -19.05 -0.52
CA ASP A 112 4.89 -19.61 -1.38
C ASP A 112 3.66 -18.68 -1.37
N PRO A 113 3.33 -18.00 -2.49
CA PRO A 113 2.23 -17.06 -2.55
C PRO A 113 0.86 -17.72 -2.33
N THR A 114 0.76 -19.04 -2.44
CA THR A 114 -0.50 -19.78 -2.18
C THR A 114 -0.80 -19.93 -0.69
N THR A 115 0.19 -19.74 0.17
CA THR A 115 0.05 -19.85 1.63
C THR A 115 -0.34 -18.54 2.30
N ILE A 116 -0.38 -17.43 1.56
CA ILE A 116 -0.71 -16.10 2.10
C ILE A 116 -2.11 -16.10 2.73
N ARG A 117 -2.21 -15.45 3.88
CA ARG A 117 -3.46 -15.26 4.63
C ARG A 117 -3.57 -13.78 5.00
N SER A 118 -4.64 -13.14 4.55
CA SER A 118 -4.94 -11.75 4.90
C SER A 118 -6.01 -11.67 5.97
N ASN A 119 -6.07 -10.52 6.62
CA ASN A 119 -7.24 -10.10 7.38
C ASN A 119 -8.47 -10.01 6.48
N THR A 120 -9.64 -9.89 7.09
CA THR A 120 -10.92 -9.81 6.40
C THR A 120 -11.62 -8.49 6.74
N PHE A 121 -12.51 -8.07 5.86
CA PHE A 121 -13.41 -6.95 6.09
C PHE A 121 -14.86 -7.33 5.78
N GLU A 122 -15.79 -6.63 6.39
CA GLU A 122 -17.21 -6.80 6.13
C GLU A 122 -17.73 -5.68 5.24
N MET A 123 -18.58 -6.04 4.29
CA MET A 123 -19.30 -5.07 3.49
C MET A 123 -20.69 -5.57 3.12
N GLU A 124 -21.59 -4.65 2.87
CA GLU A 124 -22.92 -4.98 2.34
C GLU A 124 -22.81 -5.51 0.92
N TRP A 125 -23.23 -6.76 0.72
CA TRP A 125 -23.24 -7.37 -0.61
C TRP A 125 -24.42 -8.32 -0.80
N PRO A 126 -25.16 -8.27 -1.93
CA PRO A 126 -25.10 -7.21 -2.97
C PRO A 126 -25.42 -5.80 -2.43
N PRO A 127 -25.00 -4.74 -3.15
CA PRO A 127 -25.29 -3.37 -2.71
C PRO A 127 -26.78 -3.15 -2.45
N LYS A 128 -27.13 -2.48 -1.35
CA LYS A 128 -28.52 -2.19 -0.90
C LYS A 128 -29.33 -3.43 -0.54
N SER A 129 -28.68 -4.56 -0.25
CA SER A 129 -29.37 -5.80 0.17
C SER A 129 -29.64 -5.87 1.67
N GLY A 130 -28.99 -5.03 2.49
CA GLY A 130 -28.99 -5.12 3.95
C GLY A 130 -28.21 -6.32 4.49
N LYS A 131 -27.50 -7.08 3.63
CA LYS A 131 -26.75 -8.28 4.02
C LYS A 131 -25.26 -7.99 4.08
N LEU A 132 -24.65 -8.13 5.27
CA LEU A 132 -23.21 -8.07 5.43
C LEU A 132 -22.58 -9.39 5.00
N GLN A 133 -21.49 -9.31 4.25
CA GLN A 133 -20.65 -10.43 3.88
C GLN A 133 -19.20 -10.12 4.18
N THR A 134 -18.46 -11.13 4.59
CA THR A 134 -17.03 -11.05 4.91
C THR A 134 -16.21 -11.42 3.69
N PHE A 135 -15.20 -10.61 3.39
CA PHE A 135 -14.27 -10.81 2.28
C PHE A 135 -12.83 -10.68 2.79
N PRO A 136 -11.86 -11.41 2.21
CA PRO A 136 -10.45 -11.17 2.51
C PRO A 136 -10.03 -9.80 1.94
N GLU A 137 -9.09 -9.11 2.61
CA GLU A 137 -8.48 -7.88 2.10
C GLU A 137 -7.63 -8.17 0.86
N VAL A 138 -6.93 -9.31 0.87
CA VAL A 138 -6.16 -9.85 -0.25
C VAL A 138 -6.70 -11.25 -0.58
N ASP A 139 -7.09 -11.48 -1.82
CA ASP A 139 -7.61 -12.78 -2.26
C ASP A 139 -6.55 -13.64 -2.98
N ARG A 140 -5.51 -13.03 -3.51
CA ARG A 140 -4.40 -13.70 -4.21
C ARG A 140 -3.10 -12.94 -4.04
N ALA A 141 -1.99 -13.67 -4.05
CA ALA A 141 -0.66 -13.11 -4.21
C ALA A 141 0.08 -13.85 -5.32
N ARG A 142 1.05 -13.17 -5.94
CA ARG A 142 1.83 -13.77 -7.02
C ARG A 142 3.16 -13.04 -7.21
N TRP A 143 4.18 -13.80 -7.57
CA TRP A 143 5.44 -13.30 -8.02
C TRP A 143 5.38 -12.87 -9.49
N PHE A 144 5.99 -11.74 -9.78
CA PHE A 144 6.05 -11.16 -11.13
C PHE A 144 7.46 -10.72 -11.44
N ALA A 145 7.94 -11.03 -12.65
CA ALA A 145 9.08 -10.31 -13.22
C ALA A 145 8.73 -8.81 -13.37
N PRO A 146 9.70 -7.88 -13.24
CA PRO A 146 9.42 -6.43 -13.19
C PRO A 146 8.61 -5.90 -14.38
N GLU A 147 8.83 -6.39 -15.59
CA GLU A 147 8.11 -5.97 -16.80
C GLU A 147 6.63 -6.38 -16.72
N MET A 148 6.37 -7.59 -16.23
CA MET A 148 5.01 -8.08 -16.03
C MET A 148 4.34 -7.36 -14.87
N ALA A 149 5.07 -7.13 -13.77
CA ALA A 149 4.57 -6.39 -12.61
C ALA A 149 4.02 -5.00 -13.03
N GLN A 150 4.68 -4.28 -13.93
CA GLN A 150 4.22 -2.97 -14.42
C GLN A 150 2.87 -3.02 -15.13
N ARG A 151 2.49 -4.15 -15.71
CA ARG A 151 1.17 -4.32 -16.37
C ARG A 151 0.05 -4.63 -15.39
N TYR A 152 0.38 -5.29 -14.30
CA TYR A 152 -0.59 -5.77 -13.31
C TYR A 152 -0.79 -4.79 -12.15
N ILE A 153 0.25 -4.08 -11.74
CA ILE A 153 0.22 -3.15 -10.62
C ILE A 153 -0.60 -1.88 -10.92
N LEU A 154 -1.17 -1.29 -9.91
CA LEU A 154 -1.77 0.05 -10.00
C LEU A 154 -0.78 1.03 -10.63
N LYS A 155 -1.22 1.76 -11.66
CA LYS A 155 -0.36 2.70 -12.43
C LYS A 155 0.42 3.66 -11.54
N ALA A 156 -0.20 4.15 -10.46
CA ALA A 156 0.45 5.06 -9.51
C ALA A 156 1.64 4.42 -8.77
N GLN A 157 1.72 3.10 -8.69
CA GLN A 157 2.78 2.36 -7.99
C GLN A 157 3.93 1.93 -8.91
N ILE A 158 3.83 2.10 -10.22
CA ILE A 158 4.92 1.77 -11.17
C ILE A 158 6.26 2.42 -10.77
N PRO A 159 6.33 3.68 -10.28
CA PRO A 159 7.59 4.27 -9.84
C PRO A 159 8.30 3.50 -8.73
N LEU A 160 7.57 2.76 -7.88
CA LEU A 160 8.17 1.93 -6.83
C LEU A 160 8.98 0.77 -7.45
N LEU A 161 8.41 0.11 -8.47
CA LEU A 161 9.09 -0.99 -9.19
C LEU A 161 10.36 -0.49 -9.90
N LYS A 162 10.25 0.66 -10.57
CA LYS A 162 11.40 1.26 -11.27
C LYS A 162 12.51 1.66 -10.31
N SER A 163 12.16 2.24 -9.16
CA SER A 163 13.14 2.61 -8.15
C SER A 163 13.82 1.39 -7.55
N LEU A 164 13.08 0.32 -7.27
CA LEU A 164 13.67 -0.94 -6.80
C LEU A 164 14.67 -1.47 -7.82
N GLN A 165 14.28 -1.59 -9.09
CA GLN A 165 15.16 -2.08 -10.15
C GLN A 165 16.46 -1.29 -10.24
N GLN A 166 16.38 0.05 -10.25
CA GLN A 166 17.56 0.91 -10.27
C GLN A 166 18.47 0.71 -9.07
N GLN A 167 17.91 0.57 -7.85
CA GLN A 167 18.72 0.34 -6.65
C GLN A 167 19.41 -1.02 -6.69
N ILE A 168 18.73 -2.07 -7.15
CA ILE A 168 19.29 -3.41 -7.29
C ILE A 168 20.42 -3.41 -8.32
N ASP A 169 20.23 -2.79 -9.49
CA ASP A 169 21.23 -2.69 -10.54
C ASP A 169 22.50 -1.96 -10.06
N HIS A 170 22.36 -0.98 -9.17
CA HIS A 170 23.49 -0.29 -8.56
C HIS A 170 24.21 -1.09 -7.47
N LEU A 171 23.49 -1.99 -6.77
CA LEU A 171 24.08 -2.84 -5.72
C LEU A 171 24.80 -4.07 -6.29
N THR A 172 24.51 -4.44 -7.53
CA THR A 172 25.15 -5.55 -8.23
C THR A 172 25.98 -4.96 -9.38
N PRO A 173 27.24 -4.52 -9.14
CA PRO A 173 28.11 -4.09 -10.22
C PRO A 173 28.29 -5.26 -11.18
N PHE A 174 28.20 -5.00 -12.47
CA PHE A 174 28.54 -5.98 -13.50
C PHE A 174 30.01 -6.39 -13.32
N ASP A 175 30.24 -7.67 -12.98
CA ASP A 175 31.54 -8.31 -13.11
C ASP A 175 31.92 -8.51 -14.59
#